data_dedacbf5b07214c37e41d0622d619f48
#
_entry.id   dedacbf5b07214c37e41d0622d619f48
#
_cell.length_a   1.000
_cell.length_b   1.000
_cell.length_c   1.000
_cell.angle_alpha   90.00
_cell.angle_beta   90.00
_cell.angle_gamma   90.00
#
_symmetry.space_group_name_H-M   'P 1'
#
loop_
_entity.id
_entity.type
_entity.pdbx_description
1 polymer ?
#
loop_
_entity_poly.entity_id
_entity_poly.type
_entity_poly.pdbx_seq_one_letter_code
_entity_poly.pdbx_strand_id
1 'polypeptide(L)'
;MQWFIVEAANKPGEFARHAQEIAKRGINLRNVVSLGIGDRGGAAFYATDEAGLRSALSDAGIAYREISTVAAELDDRPGTVADAAKRLGDAGVNIELIAPLGMDGNKVTVAFGVDKKEAAQAALGDLATSASLAGATS
;
A
#
# COMPACT_ATOMS: atom_id res chain seq x y z
N MET A 1 7.42 -4.63 -4.21
CA MET A 1 6.94 -3.27 -3.92
C MET A 1 6.79 -3.13 -2.42
N GLN A 2 7.55 -2.23 -1.82
CA GLN A 2 7.49 -1.96 -0.39
C GLN A 2 6.68 -0.71 -0.13
N TRP A 3 5.76 -0.79 0.79
CA TRP A 3 5.00 0.35 1.29
C TRP A 3 5.45 0.70 2.70
N PHE A 4 5.28 1.95 3.08
CA PHE A 4 5.74 2.48 4.35
C PHE A 4 4.53 2.92 5.16
N ILE A 5 4.30 2.28 6.29
CA ILE A 5 3.13 2.54 7.15
C ILE A 5 3.56 3.42 8.31
N VAL A 6 2.86 4.52 8.47
CA VAL A 6 3.05 5.49 9.56
C VAL A 6 1.77 5.54 10.38
N GLU A 7 1.88 5.32 11.68
CA GLU A 7 0.79 5.51 12.62
C GLU A 7 0.83 6.92 13.20
N ALA A 8 -0.32 7.56 13.35
CA ALA A 8 -0.39 8.94 13.81
C ALA A 8 -1.70 9.24 14.53
N ALA A 9 -1.72 10.36 15.27
CA ALA A 9 -2.95 10.88 15.82
C ALA A 9 -3.90 11.33 14.69
N ASN A 10 -5.18 11.03 14.82
CA ASN A 10 -6.19 11.47 13.86
C ASN A 10 -6.63 12.90 14.20
N LYS A 11 -5.91 13.87 13.66
CA LYS A 11 -6.20 15.29 13.88
C LYS A 11 -5.82 16.11 12.65
N PRO A 12 -6.39 17.33 12.49
CA PRO A 12 -6.06 18.20 11.37
C PRO A 12 -4.55 18.45 11.28
N GLY A 13 -4.01 18.34 10.06
CA GLY A 13 -2.63 18.68 9.75
C GLY A 13 -1.61 17.56 9.94
N GLU A 14 -1.94 16.44 10.57
CA GLU A 14 -0.98 15.34 10.79
C GLU A 14 -0.53 14.70 9.46
N PHE A 15 -1.46 14.37 8.59
CA PHE A 15 -1.11 13.85 7.27
C PHE A 15 -0.26 14.86 6.47
N ALA A 16 -0.68 16.13 6.50
CA ALA A 16 0.05 17.18 5.79
C ALA A 16 1.49 17.31 6.30
N ARG A 17 1.70 17.20 7.60
CA ARG A 17 3.03 17.27 8.22
C ARG A 17 3.94 16.16 7.69
N HIS A 18 3.45 14.92 7.65
CA HIS A 18 4.21 13.79 7.14
C HIS A 18 4.51 13.94 5.65
N ALA A 19 3.51 14.31 4.86
CA ALA A 19 3.68 14.50 3.42
C ALA A 19 4.66 15.63 3.10
N GLN A 20 4.65 16.71 3.87
CA GLN A 20 5.59 17.83 3.70
C GLN A 20 7.04 17.41 4.01
N GLU A 21 7.26 16.61 5.04
CA GLU A 21 8.60 16.10 5.36
C GLU A 21 9.15 15.22 4.24
N ILE A 22 8.30 14.41 3.63
CA ILE A 22 8.67 13.59 2.47
C ILE A 22 8.98 14.48 1.27
N ALA A 23 8.13 15.47 1.00
CA ALA A 23 8.28 16.39 -0.14
C ALA A 23 9.55 17.26 -0.05
N LYS A 24 9.95 17.66 1.16
CA LYS A 24 11.17 18.44 1.37
C LYS A 24 12.43 17.76 0.83
N ARG A 25 12.41 16.45 0.73
CA ARG A 25 13.54 15.66 0.21
C ARG A 25 13.38 15.28 -1.25
N GLY A 26 12.41 15.88 -1.93
CA GLY A 26 12.18 15.66 -3.35
C GLY A 26 11.59 14.29 -3.68
N ILE A 27 11.02 13.59 -2.70
CA ILE A 27 10.40 12.28 -2.91
C ILE A 27 8.99 12.47 -3.44
N ASN A 28 8.71 11.90 -4.60
CA ASN A 28 7.37 11.92 -5.20
C ASN A 28 6.57 10.70 -4.75
N LEU A 29 5.51 10.95 -4.00
CA LEU A 29 4.60 9.88 -3.59
C LEU A 29 3.75 9.43 -4.78
N ARG A 30 3.81 8.15 -5.10
CA ARG A 30 3.09 7.55 -6.23
C ARG A 30 1.70 7.05 -5.82
N ASN A 31 1.57 6.65 -4.57
CA ASN A 31 0.28 6.24 -4.03
C ASN A 31 0.26 6.48 -2.52
N VAL A 32 -0.91 6.77 -2.00
CA VAL A 32 -1.16 7.01 -0.58
C VAL A 32 -2.50 6.42 -0.20
N VAL A 33 -2.52 5.74 0.93
CA VAL A 33 -3.76 5.31 1.58
C VAL A 33 -3.72 5.85 3.00
N SER A 34 -4.80 6.47 3.45
CA SER A 34 -4.89 7.02 4.80
C SER A 34 -6.27 6.74 5.39
N LEU A 35 -6.29 6.46 6.67
CA LEU A 35 -7.52 6.11 7.39
C LEU A 35 -7.44 6.62 8.82
N GLY A 36 -8.53 7.21 9.29
CA GLY A 36 -8.70 7.57 10.70
C GLY A 36 -9.69 6.64 11.37
N ILE A 37 -9.38 6.24 12.61
CA ILE A 37 -10.25 5.43 13.45
C ILE A 37 -10.25 6.06 14.84
N GLY A 38 -11.33 6.79 15.19
CA GLY A 38 -11.38 7.51 16.44
C GLY A 38 -10.29 8.57 16.53
N ASP A 39 -9.50 8.53 17.60
CA ASP A 39 -8.38 9.45 17.82
C ASP A 39 -7.06 8.99 17.20
N ARG A 40 -7.04 7.81 16.58
CA ARG A 40 -5.88 7.24 15.93
C ARG A 40 -6.11 7.11 14.44
N GLY A 41 -5.03 7.04 13.70
CA GLY A 41 -5.07 6.82 12.26
C GLY A 41 -3.72 6.36 11.75
N GLY A 42 -3.64 6.23 10.45
CA GLY A 42 -2.42 5.84 9.79
C GLY A 42 -2.44 6.23 8.34
N ALA A 43 -1.26 6.21 7.76
CA ALA A 43 -1.07 6.39 6.33
C ALA A 43 -0.07 5.37 5.83
N ALA A 44 -0.30 4.91 4.61
CA ALA A 44 0.64 4.07 3.91
C ALA A 44 1.11 4.82 2.66
N PHE A 45 2.41 4.89 2.47
CA PHE A 45 3.03 5.63 1.37
C PHE A 45 3.79 4.67 0.47
N TYR A 46 3.70 4.94 -0.83
CA TYR A 46 4.55 4.29 -1.82
C TYR A 46 5.23 5.33 -2.71
N ALA A 47 6.52 5.12 -2.95
CA ALA A 47 7.30 5.87 -3.90
C ALA A 47 8.23 4.91 -4.65
N THR A 48 8.57 5.22 -5.91
CA THR A 48 9.54 4.42 -6.67
C THR A 48 10.92 4.48 -6.04
N ASP A 49 11.27 5.63 -5.47
CA ASP A 49 12.50 5.79 -4.69
C ASP A 49 12.26 5.32 -3.25
N GLU A 50 12.26 4.01 -3.05
CA GLU A 50 12.02 3.41 -1.73
C GLU A 50 13.10 3.81 -0.72
N ALA A 51 14.37 3.82 -1.14
CA ALA A 51 15.48 4.21 -0.28
C ALA A 51 15.38 5.67 0.15
N GLY A 52 15.00 6.56 -0.77
CA GLY A 52 14.77 7.96 -0.46
C GLY A 52 13.62 8.16 0.50
N LEU A 53 12.52 7.43 0.32
CA LEU A 53 11.38 7.50 1.24
C LEU A 53 11.76 7.02 2.64
N ARG A 54 12.51 5.93 2.73
CA ARG A 54 13.02 5.42 4.01
C ARG A 54 13.87 6.47 4.73
N SER A 55 14.79 7.09 4.00
CA SER A 55 15.64 8.14 4.55
C SER A 55 14.84 9.37 4.98
N ALA A 56 13.87 9.78 4.17
CA ALA A 56 13.03 10.93 4.48
C ALA A 56 12.27 10.75 5.81
N LEU A 57 11.67 9.59 6.01
CA LEU A 57 10.93 9.28 7.24
C LEU A 57 11.88 9.21 8.45
N SER A 58 13.02 8.53 8.30
CA SER A 58 14.00 8.39 9.37
C SER A 58 14.57 9.74 9.79
N ASP A 59 14.96 10.57 8.83
CA ASP A 59 15.56 11.89 9.10
C ASP A 59 14.56 12.85 9.75
N ALA A 60 13.28 12.70 9.43
CA ALA A 60 12.22 13.49 10.03
C ALA A 60 11.81 12.99 11.43
N GLY A 61 12.38 11.89 11.89
CA GLY A 61 12.00 11.28 13.16
C GLY A 61 10.62 10.64 13.16
N ILE A 62 10.11 10.32 11.99
CA ILE A 62 8.80 9.67 11.84
C ILE A 62 8.97 8.16 11.91
N ALA A 63 8.39 7.54 12.92
CA ALA A 63 8.42 6.08 13.07
C ALA A 63 7.57 5.45 11.96
N TYR A 64 8.11 4.40 11.33
CA TYR A 64 7.43 3.70 10.26
C TYR A 64 7.78 2.21 10.30
N ARG A 65 6.97 1.42 9.60
CA ARG A 65 7.35 0.05 9.26
C ARG A 65 7.11 -0.19 7.79
N GLU A 66 7.92 -1.08 7.22
CA GLU A 66 7.79 -1.46 5.83
C GLU A 66 6.91 -2.71 5.72
N ILE A 67 6.11 -2.76 4.68
CA ILE A 67 5.27 -3.92 4.39
C ILE A 67 5.42 -4.31 2.93
N SER A 68 5.57 -5.61 2.70
CA SER A 68 5.60 -6.17 1.35
C SER A 68 4.18 -6.24 0.79
N THR A 69 4.04 -5.94 -0.49
CA THR A 69 2.77 -6.03 -1.16
C THR A 69 2.80 -7.03 -2.30
N VAL A 70 1.66 -7.65 -2.56
CA VAL A 70 1.40 -8.47 -3.72
C VAL A 70 0.27 -7.83 -4.51
N ALA A 71 0.48 -7.61 -5.80
CA ALA A 71 -0.56 -7.05 -6.66
C ALA A 71 -1.41 -8.16 -7.26
N ALA A 72 -2.71 -7.90 -7.35
CA ALA A 72 -3.65 -8.78 -8.02
C ALA A 72 -4.48 -7.99 -9.02
N GLU A 73 -4.79 -8.61 -10.16
CA GLU A 73 -5.71 -8.06 -11.14
C GLU A 73 -7.06 -8.73 -10.96
N LEU A 74 -8.09 -7.93 -10.70
CA LEU A 74 -9.45 -8.40 -10.40
C LEU A 74 -10.43 -7.86 -11.42
N ASP A 75 -11.48 -8.62 -11.71
CA ASP A 75 -12.62 -8.09 -12.46
C ASP A 75 -13.32 -7.01 -11.63
N ASP A 76 -13.69 -5.92 -12.27
CA ASP A 76 -14.44 -4.85 -11.61
C ASP A 76 -15.92 -5.25 -11.51
N ARG A 77 -16.22 -6.09 -10.55
CA ARG A 77 -17.57 -6.57 -10.26
C ARG A 77 -17.71 -6.97 -8.79
N PRO A 78 -18.94 -7.03 -8.27
CA PRO A 78 -19.15 -7.41 -6.86
C PRO A 78 -18.53 -8.76 -6.52
N GLY A 79 -17.87 -8.83 -5.38
CA GLY A 79 -17.35 -10.07 -4.80
C GLY A 79 -15.90 -10.40 -5.15
N THR A 80 -15.27 -9.74 -6.11
CA THR A 80 -13.90 -10.11 -6.53
C THR A 80 -12.86 -9.80 -5.46
N VAL A 81 -13.00 -8.66 -4.77
CA VAL A 81 -12.11 -8.34 -3.63
C VAL A 81 -12.35 -9.30 -2.48
N ALA A 82 -13.61 -9.65 -2.22
CA ALA A 82 -13.96 -10.60 -1.17
C ALA A 82 -13.36 -11.98 -1.45
N ASP A 83 -13.41 -12.44 -2.70
CA ASP A 83 -12.83 -13.72 -3.10
C ASP A 83 -11.31 -13.73 -2.91
N ALA A 84 -10.64 -12.66 -3.33
CA ALA A 84 -9.19 -12.54 -3.14
C ALA A 84 -8.82 -12.52 -1.65
N ALA A 85 -9.54 -11.75 -0.85
CA ALA A 85 -9.33 -11.67 0.59
C ALA A 85 -9.56 -13.03 1.27
N LYS A 86 -10.57 -13.78 0.82
CA LYS A 86 -10.84 -15.13 1.35
C LYS A 86 -9.69 -16.09 1.05
N ARG A 87 -9.16 -16.07 -0.17
CA ARG A 87 -7.99 -16.90 -0.51
C ARG A 87 -6.82 -16.62 0.43
N LEU A 88 -6.55 -15.35 0.70
CA LEU A 88 -5.48 -14.95 1.61
C LEU A 88 -5.75 -15.41 3.04
N GLY A 89 -6.95 -15.19 3.53
CA GLY A 89 -7.35 -15.62 4.88
C GLY A 89 -7.28 -17.13 5.07
N ASP A 90 -7.74 -17.91 4.09
CA ASP A 90 -7.70 -19.37 4.14
C ASP A 90 -6.25 -19.89 4.15
N ALA A 91 -5.31 -19.15 3.59
CA ALA A 91 -3.88 -19.47 3.61
C ALA A 91 -3.16 -18.96 4.87
N GLY A 92 -3.88 -18.38 5.81
CA GLY A 92 -3.30 -17.83 7.04
C GLY A 92 -2.52 -16.54 6.83
N VAL A 93 -2.80 -15.81 5.75
CA VAL A 93 -2.15 -14.54 5.43
C VAL A 93 -2.98 -13.39 5.98
N ASN A 94 -2.36 -12.52 6.77
CA ASN A 94 -3.01 -11.31 7.26
C ASN A 94 -2.86 -10.18 6.26
N ILE A 95 -3.98 -9.53 5.94
CA ILE A 95 -4.01 -8.33 5.10
C ILE A 95 -3.87 -7.12 6.01
N GLU A 96 -2.82 -6.34 5.82
CA GLU A 96 -2.58 -5.13 6.59
C GLU A 96 -2.89 -3.86 5.81
N LEU A 97 -2.99 -3.98 4.49
CA LEU A 97 -3.23 -2.86 3.59
C LEU A 97 -3.90 -3.35 2.32
N ILE A 98 -4.86 -2.60 1.84
CA ILE A 98 -5.42 -2.78 0.50
C ILE A 98 -5.38 -1.42 -0.19
N ALA A 99 -4.74 -1.36 -1.36
CA ALA A 99 -4.62 -0.11 -2.11
C ALA A 99 -4.92 -0.33 -3.59
N PRO A 100 -5.82 0.46 -4.17
CA PRO A 100 -6.01 0.41 -5.62
C PRO A 100 -4.78 0.99 -6.32
N LEU A 101 -4.31 0.30 -7.36
CA LEU A 101 -3.18 0.75 -8.16
C LEU A 101 -3.60 1.35 -9.50
N GLY A 102 -4.75 0.96 -10.03
CA GLY A 102 -5.25 1.48 -11.29
C GLY A 102 -6.37 0.63 -11.86
N MET A 103 -6.98 1.13 -12.92
CA MET A 103 -8.02 0.44 -13.67
C MET A 103 -7.65 0.39 -15.15
N ASP A 104 -7.99 -0.70 -15.79
CA ASP A 104 -7.85 -0.88 -17.23
C ASP A 104 -9.06 -1.65 -17.75
N GLY A 105 -9.95 -0.94 -18.47
CA GLY A 105 -11.20 -1.51 -18.91
C GLY A 105 -12.07 -1.94 -17.73
N ASN A 106 -12.42 -3.23 -17.69
CA ASN A 106 -13.20 -3.82 -16.61
C ASN A 106 -12.33 -4.55 -15.57
N LYS A 107 -11.04 -4.24 -15.55
CA LYS A 107 -10.09 -4.79 -14.56
C LYS A 107 -9.63 -3.72 -13.60
N VAL A 108 -9.44 -4.11 -12.35
CA VAL A 108 -8.83 -3.27 -11.33
C VAL A 108 -7.61 -3.99 -10.78
N THR A 109 -6.50 -3.27 -10.67
CA THR A 109 -5.30 -3.79 -10.02
C THR A 109 -5.25 -3.27 -8.59
N VAL A 110 -5.07 -4.20 -7.64
CA VAL A 110 -5.09 -3.92 -6.21
C VAL A 110 -3.80 -4.45 -5.60
N ALA A 111 -3.18 -3.66 -4.75
CA ALA A 111 -2.07 -4.11 -3.92
C ALA A 111 -2.62 -4.61 -2.58
N PHE A 112 -2.18 -5.79 -2.17
CA PHE A 112 -2.42 -6.34 -0.84
C PHE A 112 -1.11 -6.28 -0.05
N GLY A 113 -1.07 -5.46 0.99
CA GLY A 113 0.02 -5.48 1.95
C GLY A 113 -0.20 -6.62 2.92
N VAL A 114 0.81 -7.48 3.06
CA VAL A 114 0.64 -8.77 3.74
C VAL A 114 1.84 -9.08 4.64
N ASP A 115 1.60 -9.91 5.63
CA ASP A 115 2.64 -10.37 6.55
C ASP A 115 3.46 -11.55 5.99
N LYS A 116 2.96 -12.26 4.97
CA LYS A 116 3.58 -13.45 4.38
C LYS A 116 3.51 -13.38 2.87
N LYS A 117 4.50 -12.74 2.27
CA LYS A 117 4.50 -12.45 0.83
C LYS A 117 4.41 -13.71 -0.04
N GLU A 118 5.24 -14.71 0.23
CA GLU A 118 5.29 -15.94 -0.59
C GLU A 118 3.98 -16.73 -0.50
N ALA A 119 3.43 -16.85 0.71
CA ALA A 119 2.14 -17.50 0.91
C ALA A 119 1.01 -16.73 0.21
N ALA A 120 1.07 -15.40 0.23
CA ALA A 120 0.09 -14.56 -0.46
C ALA A 120 0.15 -14.74 -1.97
N GLN A 121 1.34 -14.77 -2.56
CA GLN A 121 1.53 -15.01 -3.99
C GLN A 121 0.96 -16.36 -4.40
N ALA A 122 1.22 -17.40 -3.62
CA ALA A 122 0.69 -18.73 -3.87
C ALA A 122 -0.84 -18.77 -3.75
N ALA A 123 -1.40 -18.13 -2.73
CA ALA A 123 -2.84 -18.10 -2.49
C ALA A 123 -3.61 -17.36 -3.57
N LEU A 124 -3.08 -16.24 -4.05
CA LEU A 124 -3.69 -15.47 -5.13
C LEU A 124 -3.56 -16.17 -6.49
N GLY A 125 -2.49 -16.95 -6.68
CA GLY A 125 -2.31 -17.79 -7.87
C GLY A 125 -2.40 -16.99 -9.16
N ASP A 126 -3.38 -17.34 -9.98
CA ASP A 126 -3.64 -16.72 -11.29
C ASP A 126 -4.06 -15.24 -11.20
N LEU A 127 -4.53 -14.80 -10.05
CA LEU A 127 -4.88 -13.38 -9.84
C LEU A 127 -3.66 -12.51 -9.62
N ALA A 128 -2.55 -13.09 -9.14
CA ALA A 128 -1.33 -12.32 -8.88
C ALA A 128 -0.75 -11.77 -10.17
N THR A 129 -0.29 -10.53 -10.12
CA THR A 129 0.32 -9.86 -11.27
C THR A 129 1.57 -9.12 -10.82
N SER A 130 2.49 -8.90 -11.77
CA SER A 130 3.69 -8.08 -11.56
C SER A 130 3.43 -6.60 -11.83
N ALA A 131 2.21 -6.12 -11.58
CA ALA A 131 1.82 -4.76 -11.90
C ALA A 131 2.74 -3.73 -11.24
N SER A 132 3.24 -2.84 -12.06
CA SER A 132 3.74 -1.55 -11.61
C SER A 132 2.54 -0.59 -11.51
N LEU A 133 2.66 0.46 -10.72
CA LEU A 133 1.67 1.53 -10.76
C LEU A 133 1.52 2.03 -12.20
N ALA A 134 0.29 2.13 -12.69
CA ALA A 134 0.03 2.67 -14.01
C ALA A 134 0.67 4.07 -14.10
N GLY A 135 1.58 4.25 -15.05
CA GLY A 135 2.32 5.50 -15.18
C GLY A 135 3.62 5.57 -14.37
N ALA A 136 4.04 4.49 -13.73
CA ALA A 136 5.36 4.38 -13.07
C ALA A 136 6.46 4.05 -14.08
N THR A 137 6.38 4.51 -15.29
CA THR A 137 7.54 4.58 -16.15
C THR A 137 8.34 5.79 -15.70
N SER A 138 9.53 5.47 -15.22
CA SER A 138 10.58 6.38 -14.77
C SER A 138 10.49 7.78 -15.31
#